data_eb8defa12e2221b6de2fcceab488f01e
#
_entry.id   eb8defa12e2221b6de2fcceab488f01e
#
_cell.length_a   1.000
_cell.length_b   1.000
_cell.length_c   1.000
_cell.angle_alpha   90.00
_cell.angle_beta   90.00
_cell.angle_gamma   90.00
#
_symmetry.space_group_name_H-M   'P 1'
#
loop_
_entity.id
_entity.type
_entity.pdbx_description
1 polymer ?
#
loop_
_entity_poly.entity_id
_entity_poly.type
_entity_poly.pdbx_seq_one_letter_code
_entity_poly.pdbx_strand_id
1 'polypeptide(L)'
;METVILYVDDAAYAAEFLARQQAAPAGKAIDGPRRWLMVGCVPPLTRHASRWMSAEMRHLRRSGWLSDTLATLRPLLEKDGGTVETRSAELPLLDLTRKLRLETGARMALDARRPKAGVDLEPIAPELTPAKSGWALPGAVAGMGTLFMLLNELAE
;
A
#
# COMPACT_ATOMS: atom_id res chain seq x y z
N MET A 1 -9.07 -17.72 -4.41
CA MET A 1 -8.31 -16.52 -4.80
C MET A 1 -7.90 -15.77 -3.55
N GLU A 2 -6.63 -15.56 -3.37
CA GLU A 2 -6.10 -14.86 -2.20
C GLU A 2 -6.38 -13.36 -2.30
N THR A 3 -6.78 -12.74 -1.19
CA THR A 3 -7.02 -11.31 -1.11
C THR A 3 -5.80 -10.63 -0.48
N VAL A 4 -5.30 -9.59 -1.16
CA VAL A 4 -4.14 -8.81 -0.71
C VAL A 4 -4.52 -7.34 -0.59
N ILE A 5 -4.19 -6.72 0.53
CA ILE A 5 -4.40 -5.30 0.76
C ILE A 5 -3.16 -4.55 0.29
N LEU A 6 -3.33 -3.56 -0.58
CA LEU A 6 -2.24 -2.75 -1.12
C LEU A 6 -2.48 -1.27 -0.79
N TYR A 7 -1.59 -0.67 -0.01
CA TYR A 7 -1.65 0.74 0.31
C TYR A 7 -0.82 1.56 -0.68
N VAL A 8 -1.44 2.58 -1.27
CA VAL A 8 -0.85 3.40 -2.34
C VAL A 8 -1.07 4.89 -2.06
N ASP A 9 -0.03 5.69 -2.19
CA ASP A 9 -0.11 7.16 -2.15
C ASP A 9 0.50 7.83 -3.38
N ASP A 10 1.21 7.08 -4.20
CA ASP A 10 1.85 7.54 -5.43
C ASP A 10 1.82 6.42 -6.46
N ALA A 11 1.13 6.64 -7.57
CA ALA A 11 0.94 5.61 -8.59
C ALA A 11 2.26 5.14 -9.22
N ALA A 12 3.17 6.06 -9.50
CA ALA A 12 4.47 5.71 -10.11
C ALA A 12 5.32 4.87 -9.16
N TYR A 13 5.39 5.25 -7.90
CA TYR A 13 6.11 4.48 -6.89
C TYR A 13 5.50 3.09 -6.69
N ALA A 14 4.17 3.00 -6.62
CA ALA A 14 3.47 1.73 -6.47
C ALA A 14 3.72 0.81 -7.67
N ALA A 15 3.76 1.36 -8.89
CA ALA A 15 4.08 0.59 -10.09
C ALA A 15 5.49 -0.02 -10.01
N GLU A 16 6.48 0.76 -9.57
CA GLU A 16 7.85 0.27 -9.35
C GLU A 16 7.90 -0.78 -8.24
N PHE A 17 7.17 -0.56 -7.16
CA PHE A 17 7.07 -1.51 -6.05
C PHE A 17 6.54 -2.86 -6.54
N LEU A 18 5.45 -2.86 -7.29
CA LEU A 18 4.86 -4.08 -7.86
C LEU A 18 5.81 -4.78 -8.83
N ALA A 19 6.52 -4.02 -9.66
CA ALA A 19 7.51 -4.58 -10.57
C ALA A 19 8.64 -5.29 -9.82
N ARG A 20 9.10 -4.73 -8.72
CA ARG A 20 10.11 -5.37 -7.86
C ARG A 20 9.57 -6.63 -7.19
N GLN A 21 8.33 -6.65 -6.78
CA GLN A 21 7.69 -7.83 -6.20
C GLN A 21 7.57 -8.97 -7.22
N GLN A 22 7.27 -8.64 -8.48
CA GLN A 22 7.20 -9.62 -9.57
C GLN A 22 8.57 -10.16 -9.97
N ALA A 23 9.62 -9.36 -9.82
CA ALA A 23 11.00 -9.77 -10.10
C ALA A 23 11.65 -10.54 -8.95
N ALA A 24 10.95 -10.76 -7.84
CA ALA A 24 11.44 -11.53 -6.71
C ALA A 24 11.74 -12.98 -7.12
N PRO A 25 12.74 -13.64 -6.48
CA PRO A 25 13.09 -15.01 -6.81
C PRO A 25 11.90 -15.96 -6.75
N ALA A 26 11.91 -16.97 -7.61
CA ALA A 26 10.88 -18.01 -7.67
C ALA A 26 10.68 -18.64 -6.27
N GLY A 27 9.43 -18.75 -5.83
CA GLY A 27 9.06 -19.20 -4.49
C GLY A 27 8.63 -18.08 -3.55
N LYS A 28 8.99 -16.84 -3.86
CA LYS A 28 8.52 -15.64 -3.16
C LYS A 28 7.67 -14.75 -4.05
N ALA A 29 7.69 -15.02 -5.36
CA ALA A 29 6.80 -14.34 -6.29
C ALA A 29 5.36 -14.71 -5.95
N ILE A 30 4.55 -13.70 -6.00
CA ILE A 30 3.12 -13.81 -5.82
C ILE A 30 2.56 -14.45 -7.11
N ASP A 31 2.43 -15.77 -7.12
CA ASP A 31 1.92 -16.50 -8.26
C ASP A 31 0.39 -16.64 -8.24
N GLY A 32 -0.21 -16.54 -9.41
CA GLY A 32 -1.61 -16.78 -9.62
C GLY A 32 -2.51 -15.55 -9.49
N PRO A 33 -3.81 -15.72 -9.82
CA PRO A 33 -4.76 -14.63 -9.76
C PRO A 33 -5.05 -14.25 -8.31
N ARG A 34 -5.17 -12.95 -8.08
CA ARG A 34 -5.42 -12.39 -6.76
C ARG A 34 -6.54 -11.38 -6.78
N ARG A 35 -7.18 -11.25 -5.64
CA ARG A 35 -8.09 -10.16 -5.38
C ARG A 35 -7.32 -9.06 -4.66
N TRP A 36 -7.13 -7.94 -5.33
CA TRP A 36 -6.45 -6.80 -4.77
C TRP A 36 -7.43 -5.82 -4.16
N LEU A 37 -7.17 -5.43 -2.91
CA LEU A 37 -7.83 -4.30 -2.29
C LEU A 37 -6.86 -3.13 -2.30
N MET A 38 -7.01 -2.24 -3.26
CA MET A 38 -6.17 -1.04 -3.36
C MET A 38 -6.73 0.05 -2.45
N VAL A 39 -6.01 0.34 -1.39
CA VAL A 39 -6.34 1.42 -0.47
C VAL A 39 -5.59 2.67 -0.86
N GLY A 40 -6.31 3.66 -1.36
CA GLY A 40 -5.72 4.93 -1.78
C GLY A 40 -5.58 5.89 -0.61
N CYS A 41 -4.33 6.24 -0.30
CA CYS A 41 -3.99 7.28 0.65
C CYS A 41 -3.76 8.57 -0.12
N VAL A 42 -4.81 9.35 -0.31
CA VAL A 42 -4.75 10.60 -1.09
C VAL A 42 -3.79 11.57 -0.43
N PRO A 43 -2.82 12.13 -1.19
CA PRO A 43 -1.89 13.11 -0.62
C PRO A 43 -2.62 14.27 0.04
N PRO A 44 -2.18 14.71 1.24
CA PRO A 44 -2.84 15.79 1.94
C PRO A 44 -2.73 17.12 1.19
N LEU A 45 -3.79 17.88 1.24
CA LEU A 45 -3.78 19.24 0.73
C LEU A 45 -2.99 20.17 1.67
N THR A 46 -2.35 21.20 1.10
CA THR A 46 -1.80 22.28 1.91
C THR A 46 -2.92 22.96 2.72
N ARG A 47 -2.60 23.53 3.88
CA ARG A 47 -3.58 24.28 4.67
C ARG A 47 -4.27 25.38 3.86
N HIS A 48 -3.52 26.05 3.00
CA HIS A 48 -4.04 27.12 2.16
C HIS A 48 -5.06 26.59 1.16
N ALA A 49 -4.74 25.51 0.46
CA ALA A 49 -5.65 24.90 -0.51
C ALA A 49 -6.90 24.32 0.17
N SER A 50 -6.77 23.72 1.35
CA SER A 50 -7.89 23.12 2.05
C SER A 50 -8.94 24.12 2.54
N ARG A 51 -8.55 25.37 2.80
CA ARG A 51 -9.47 26.43 3.22
C ARG A 51 -10.50 26.80 2.15
N TRP A 52 -10.13 26.66 0.89
CA TRP A 52 -10.96 27.10 -0.25
C TRP A 52 -11.78 25.98 -0.86
N MET A 53 -11.62 24.74 -0.37
CA MET A 53 -12.33 23.60 -0.92
C MET A 53 -13.55 23.22 -0.09
N SER A 54 -14.69 23.12 -0.77
CA SER A 54 -15.90 22.56 -0.17
C SER A 54 -15.74 21.04 0.08
N ALA A 55 -16.61 20.46 0.89
CA ALA A 55 -16.64 19.01 1.11
C ALA A 55 -16.87 18.25 -0.20
N GLU A 56 -17.71 18.78 -1.08
CA GLU A 56 -17.98 18.20 -2.40
C GLU A 56 -16.74 18.22 -3.29
N MET A 57 -16.00 19.33 -3.32
CA MET A 57 -14.76 19.44 -4.07
C MET A 57 -13.70 18.48 -3.58
N ARG A 58 -13.59 18.30 -2.26
CA ARG A 58 -12.67 17.33 -1.66
C ARG A 58 -13.03 15.91 -2.07
N HIS A 59 -14.31 15.58 -2.08
CA HIS A 59 -14.79 14.28 -2.52
C HIS A 59 -14.46 14.03 -4.00
N LEU A 60 -14.72 15.00 -4.87
CA LEU A 60 -14.41 14.90 -6.30
C LEU A 60 -12.90 14.74 -6.55
N ARG A 61 -12.07 15.49 -5.81
CA ARG A 61 -10.62 15.37 -5.88
C ARG A 61 -10.16 13.96 -5.48
N ARG A 62 -10.70 13.46 -4.40
CA ARG A 62 -10.36 12.11 -3.87
C ARG A 62 -10.78 11.03 -4.86
N SER A 63 -11.99 11.11 -5.39
CA SER A 63 -12.50 10.15 -6.38
C SER A 63 -11.69 10.19 -7.68
N GLY A 64 -11.34 11.39 -8.16
CA GLY A 64 -10.52 11.57 -9.35
C GLY A 64 -9.12 10.99 -9.17
N TRP A 65 -8.48 11.24 -8.04
CA TRP A 65 -7.16 10.71 -7.73
C TRP A 65 -7.18 9.17 -7.67
N LEU A 66 -8.19 8.58 -7.01
CA LEU A 66 -8.36 7.13 -6.94
C LEU A 66 -8.55 6.52 -8.33
N SER A 67 -9.38 7.15 -9.15
CA SER A 67 -9.65 6.70 -10.52
C SER A 67 -8.39 6.73 -11.39
N ASP A 68 -7.62 7.80 -11.33
CA ASP A 68 -6.38 7.96 -12.08
C ASP A 68 -5.31 6.96 -11.62
N THR A 69 -5.19 6.78 -10.32
CA THR A 69 -4.25 5.82 -9.73
C THR A 69 -4.62 4.39 -10.11
N LEU A 70 -5.90 4.05 -10.05
CA LEU A 70 -6.39 2.74 -10.46
C LEU A 70 -6.14 2.49 -11.95
N ALA A 71 -6.37 3.48 -12.81
CA ALA A 71 -6.12 3.36 -14.25
C ALA A 71 -4.64 3.03 -14.54
N THR A 72 -3.72 3.62 -13.76
CA THR A 72 -2.29 3.35 -13.89
C THR A 72 -1.92 1.95 -13.39
N LEU A 73 -2.49 1.50 -12.29
CA LEU A 73 -2.09 0.24 -11.64
C LEU A 73 -2.91 -0.98 -12.11
N ARG A 74 -4.10 -0.78 -12.64
CA ARG A 74 -4.97 -1.87 -13.08
C ARG A 74 -4.30 -2.88 -14.01
N PRO A 75 -3.57 -2.46 -15.06
CA PRO A 75 -2.88 -3.42 -15.92
C PRO A 75 -1.88 -4.32 -15.19
N LEU A 76 -1.25 -3.79 -14.15
CA LEU A 76 -0.27 -4.53 -13.35
C LEU A 76 -0.96 -5.49 -12.37
N LEU A 77 -2.07 -5.06 -11.77
CA LEU A 77 -2.79 -5.86 -10.78
C LEU A 77 -3.65 -6.95 -11.40
N GLU A 78 -4.18 -6.73 -12.59
CA GLU A 78 -5.05 -7.68 -13.30
C GLU A 78 -4.28 -8.57 -14.29
N LYS A 79 -2.97 -8.45 -14.37
CA LYS A 79 -2.12 -9.13 -15.35
C LYS A 79 -2.30 -10.64 -15.40
N ASP A 80 -2.47 -11.28 -14.25
CA ASP A 80 -2.58 -12.74 -14.14
C ASP A 80 -4.02 -13.22 -13.88
N GLY A 81 -5.00 -12.45 -14.34
CA GLY A 81 -6.41 -12.76 -14.13
C GLY A 81 -6.93 -12.32 -12.76
N GLY A 82 -6.18 -11.49 -12.07
CA GLY A 82 -6.59 -10.91 -10.79
C GLY A 82 -7.71 -9.89 -10.95
N THR A 83 -8.33 -9.54 -9.84
CA THR A 83 -9.32 -8.47 -9.75
C THR A 83 -8.82 -7.39 -8.82
N VAL A 84 -9.27 -6.15 -9.02
CA VAL A 84 -8.93 -5.04 -8.16
C VAL A 84 -10.16 -4.30 -7.70
N GLU A 85 -10.23 -4.01 -6.43
CA GLU A 85 -11.27 -3.23 -5.79
C GLU A 85 -10.61 -2.07 -5.04
N THR A 86 -11.20 -0.88 -5.11
CA THR A 86 -10.62 0.31 -4.46
C THR A 86 -11.33 0.63 -3.17
N ARG A 87 -10.55 1.14 -2.21
CA ARG A 87 -11.05 1.71 -0.95
C ARG A 87 -10.33 3.02 -0.69
N SER A 88 -10.99 3.94 -0.04
CA SER A 88 -10.39 5.18 0.44
C SER A 88 -9.94 5.03 1.88
N ALA A 89 -8.78 5.59 2.23
CA ALA A 89 -8.27 5.58 3.59
C ALA A 89 -8.98 6.63 4.44
N GLU A 90 -10.07 6.26 5.09
CA GLU A 90 -10.90 7.15 5.91
C GLU A 90 -10.69 6.96 7.42
N LEU A 91 -10.10 5.84 7.82
CA LEU A 91 -9.82 5.49 9.21
C LEU A 91 -8.30 5.48 9.43
N PRO A 92 -7.86 5.49 10.68
CA PRO A 92 -6.46 5.16 10.98
C PRO A 92 -6.08 3.84 10.30
N LEU A 93 -4.91 3.78 9.68
CA LEU A 93 -4.57 2.69 8.77
C LEU A 93 -4.53 1.31 9.45
N LEU A 94 -4.10 1.25 10.72
CA LEU A 94 -4.16 0.00 11.48
C LEU A 94 -5.59 -0.50 11.67
N ASP A 95 -6.51 0.40 11.97
CA ASP A 95 -7.92 0.06 12.16
C ASP A 95 -8.56 -0.34 10.83
N LEU A 96 -8.23 0.36 9.77
CA LEU A 96 -8.71 0.04 8.43
C LEU A 96 -8.22 -1.34 7.98
N THR A 97 -6.96 -1.65 8.18
CA THR A 97 -6.39 -2.97 7.84
C THR A 97 -7.10 -4.07 8.61
N ARG A 98 -7.32 -3.88 9.91
CA ARG A 98 -8.06 -4.83 10.74
C ARG A 98 -9.46 -5.06 10.21
N LYS A 99 -10.17 -3.98 9.90
CA LYS A 99 -11.54 -4.04 9.34
C LYS A 99 -11.56 -4.80 8.01
N LEU A 100 -10.65 -4.47 7.11
CA LEU A 100 -10.58 -5.13 5.79
C LEU A 100 -10.21 -6.62 5.92
N ARG A 101 -9.34 -6.97 6.84
CA ARG A 101 -9.02 -8.38 7.13
C ARG A 101 -10.24 -9.16 7.63
N LEU A 102 -11.03 -8.55 8.49
CA LEU A 102 -12.26 -9.17 8.99
C LEU A 102 -13.32 -9.32 7.90
N GLU A 103 -13.46 -8.32 7.02
CA GLU A 103 -14.45 -8.33 5.95
C GLU A 103 -14.11 -9.30 4.81
N THR A 104 -12.83 -9.43 4.47
CA THR A 104 -12.38 -10.12 3.26
C THR A 104 -11.54 -11.37 3.53
N GLY A 105 -11.09 -11.57 4.75
CA GLY A 105 -10.16 -12.65 5.08
C GLY A 105 -8.74 -12.44 4.55
N ALA A 106 -8.40 -11.23 4.12
CA ALA A 106 -7.07 -10.92 3.62
C ALA A 106 -6.00 -11.15 4.69
N ARG A 107 -4.99 -11.93 4.37
CA ARG A 107 -3.87 -12.19 5.28
C ARG A 107 -2.70 -11.26 5.06
N MET A 108 -2.45 -10.91 3.80
CA MET A 108 -1.31 -10.11 3.39
C MET A 108 -1.69 -8.65 3.20
N ALA A 109 -0.90 -7.75 3.76
CA ALA A 109 -0.97 -6.31 3.50
C ALA A 109 0.38 -5.84 2.99
N LEU A 110 0.40 -5.12 1.87
CA LEU A 110 1.60 -4.57 1.26
C LEU A 110 1.57 -3.04 1.35
N ASP A 111 2.67 -2.47 1.76
CA ASP A 111 2.85 -1.03 1.85
C ASP A 111 3.61 -0.51 0.63
N ALA A 112 2.87 -0.04 -0.37
CA ALA A 112 3.43 0.55 -1.58
C ALA A 112 3.42 2.08 -1.53
N ARG A 113 3.34 2.68 -0.34
CA ARG A 113 3.42 4.13 -0.17
C ARG A 113 4.86 4.60 -0.32
N ARG A 114 5.00 5.75 -0.95
CA ARG A 114 6.33 6.35 -1.15
C ARG A 114 6.91 6.82 0.18
N PRO A 115 8.11 6.34 0.57
CA PRO A 115 8.78 6.85 1.76
C PRO A 115 9.13 8.33 1.60
N LYS A 116 8.95 9.11 2.68
CA LYS A 116 9.30 10.53 2.72
C LYS A 116 10.44 10.73 3.70
N ALA A 117 11.49 11.44 3.26
CA ALA A 117 12.63 11.73 4.11
C ALA A 117 12.20 12.55 5.34
N GLY A 118 12.61 12.10 6.52
CA GLY A 118 12.30 12.79 7.78
C GLY A 118 10.85 12.69 8.26
N VAL A 119 10.02 11.88 7.61
CA VAL A 119 8.63 11.68 8.00
C VAL A 119 8.38 10.19 8.22
N ASP A 120 7.86 9.85 9.39
CA ASP A 120 7.42 8.49 9.69
C ASP A 120 6.04 8.27 9.07
N LEU A 121 5.92 7.26 8.21
CA LEU A 121 4.64 6.88 7.67
C LEU A 121 3.80 6.19 8.76
N GLU A 122 2.51 6.47 8.76
CA GLU A 122 1.57 5.79 9.63
C GLU A 122 1.63 4.28 9.38
N PRO A 123 1.76 3.43 10.44
CA PRO A 123 1.80 1.99 10.25
C PRO A 123 0.49 1.46 9.68
N ILE A 124 0.57 0.52 8.75
CA ILE A 124 -0.60 -0.10 8.13
C ILE A 124 -1.00 -1.41 8.79
N ALA A 125 -0.07 -2.11 9.40
CA ALA A 125 -0.29 -3.39 10.05
C ALA A 125 0.70 -3.58 11.20
N PRO A 126 0.33 -4.34 12.25
CA PRO A 126 1.23 -4.57 13.39
C PRO A 126 2.55 -5.24 13.00
N GLU A 127 2.49 -6.17 12.06
CA GLU A 127 3.66 -6.89 11.54
C GLU A 127 4.56 -6.04 10.65
N LEU A 128 4.07 -4.91 10.15
CA LEU A 128 4.80 -3.99 9.27
C LEU A 128 5.10 -2.67 9.96
N THR A 129 5.32 -2.67 11.27
CA THR A 129 5.68 -1.47 11.99
C THR A 129 7.00 -0.93 11.44
N PRO A 130 7.02 0.29 10.88
CA PRO A 130 8.28 0.84 10.39
C PRO A 130 9.26 1.03 11.55
N ALA A 131 10.50 0.63 11.35
CA ALA A 131 11.56 0.91 12.30
C ALA A 131 11.62 2.42 12.54
N LYS A 132 11.73 2.82 13.82
CA LYS A 132 11.82 4.23 14.18
C LYS A 132 12.91 4.91 13.34
N SER A 133 12.52 5.93 12.61
CA SER A 133 13.29 6.53 11.52
C SER A 133 14.61 7.20 11.91
N GLY A 134 14.90 7.33 13.18
CA GLY A 134 16.12 8.03 13.63
C GLY A 134 17.45 7.36 13.28
N TRP A 135 17.44 6.13 12.81
CA TRP A 135 18.64 5.30 12.65
C TRP A 135 18.78 4.59 11.31
N ALA A 136 17.81 4.73 10.43
CA ALA A 136 17.87 4.09 9.13
C ALA A 136 18.82 4.83 8.19
N LEU A 137 20.02 4.32 8.04
CA LEU A 137 20.86 4.65 6.89
C LEU A 137 20.12 4.30 5.61
N PRO A 138 20.25 5.10 4.53
CA PRO A 138 19.48 4.88 3.29
C PRO A 138 19.60 3.51 2.64
N GLY A 139 20.46 2.64 3.11
CA GLY A 139 20.56 1.25 2.66
C GLY A 139 19.97 0.22 3.62
N ALA A 140 19.65 0.59 4.85
CA ALA A 140 19.22 -0.35 5.89
C ALA A 140 17.74 -0.73 5.79
N VAL A 141 16.93 0.13 5.18
CA VAL A 141 15.48 -0.11 5.02
C VAL A 141 15.21 -1.27 4.06
N ALA A 142 16.02 -1.43 3.03
CA ALA A 142 15.92 -2.54 2.10
C ALA A 142 16.35 -3.88 2.73
N GLY A 143 17.28 -3.83 3.68
CA GLY A 143 17.76 -5.02 4.40
C GLY A 143 16.80 -5.53 5.46
N MET A 144 16.07 -4.65 6.12
CA MET A 144 15.16 -5.06 7.20
C MET A 144 13.87 -5.70 6.68
N GLY A 145 13.39 -5.31 5.52
CA GLY A 145 12.27 -5.99 4.88
C GLY A 145 12.58 -7.44 4.53
N THR A 146 13.81 -7.69 4.11
CA THR A 146 14.28 -9.03 3.77
C THR A 146 14.53 -9.89 5.02
N LEU A 147 15.02 -9.29 6.08
CA LEU A 147 15.28 -9.98 7.35
C LEU A 147 13.96 -10.39 8.04
N PHE A 148 12.95 -9.54 7.98
CA PHE A 148 11.63 -9.86 8.54
C PHE A 148 10.95 -11.01 7.80
N MET A 149 11.11 -11.10 6.48
CA MET A 149 10.63 -12.25 5.72
C MET A 149 11.37 -13.54 6.07
N LEU A 150 12.68 -13.45 6.29
CA LEU A 150 13.50 -14.60 6.68
C LEU A 150 13.18 -15.10 8.09
N LEU A 151 12.90 -14.19 9.02
CA LEU A 151 12.51 -14.55 10.38
C LEU A 151 11.12 -15.19 10.43
N ASN A 152 10.22 -14.79 9.55
CA ASN A 152 8.89 -15.38 9.48
C ASN A 152 8.92 -16.78 8.87
N GLU A 153 9.85 -17.05 7.97
CA GLU A 153 10.06 -18.39 7.42
C GLU A 153 10.76 -19.33 8.41
N LEU A 154 11.58 -18.79 9.31
CA LEU A 154 12.24 -19.56 10.35
C LEU A 154 11.35 -19.83 11.57
N ALA A 155 10.23 -19.10 11.72
CA ALA A 155 9.28 -19.28 12.82
C ALA A 155 8.19 -20.33 12.50
N GLU A 156 8.14 -20.84 11.29
CA GLU A 156 7.34 -21.97 10.89
C GLU A 156 8.17 -23.28 11.01
#